data_2a5b7f7a1b1a23f3d18adc3ff3773abd
#
_entry.id   2a5b7f7a1b1a23f3d18adc3ff3773abd
#
_cell.length_a   1.000
_cell.length_b   1.000
_cell.length_c   1.000
_cell.angle_alpha   90.00
_cell.angle_beta   90.00
_cell.angle_gamma   90.00
#
_symmetry.space_group_name_H-M   'P 1'
#
loop_
_entity.id
_entity.type
_entity.pdbx_description
1 polymer ?
#
loop_
_entity_poly.entity_id
_entity_poly.type
_entity_poly.pdbx_seq_one_letter_code
_entity_poly.pdbx_strand_id
1 'polypeptide(L)'
;MHSFDVALLTDRRYTARHAAEGDWYLRNILDDDRLLQAALTRRGLTSVRADWADPEVDWSRFRCALFRSTWDYHERFAEFSAWLGRVERATRLCNPGPTVRWNGDKHYLADLAERGVPVVPSRFLERGSTRTLAEVLAETGWDEAVLKPCVSGGARHTYRVNRERAAESQSLLAALLARESMIVQPFQADIARTGEDTLVVFGGRYTHAVRKVAKPGDFRVQDDHGGKAHPYSPTDEQVELAEHVAAACHPVPVYGRIDMVRDNDGRLAVMELELIEPELWLRYHPPAAEAFAAGVVAFLAENS
;
A
#
# COMPACT_ATOMS: atom_id res chain seq x y z
N MET A 1 10.69 -25.91 17.23
CA MET A 1 9.44 -25.45 17.92
C MET A 1 9.38 -23.96 17.75
N HIS A 2 8.32 -23.41 17.17
CA HIS A 2 8.17 -21.95 17.02
C HIS A 2 8.07 -21.29 18.41
N SER A 3 8.74 -20.16 18.59
CA SER A 3 8.69 -19.41 19.87
C SER A 3 7.54 -18.39 19.89
N PHE A 4 7.10 -17.96 18.68
CA PHE A 4 5.98 -17.06 18.48
C PHE A 4 5.18 -17.51 17.25
N ASP A 5 3.90 -17.15 17.23
CA ASP A 5 3.06 -17.44 16.05
C ASP A 5 3.28 -16.40 14.96
N VAL A 6 3.30 -15.12 15.29
CA VAL A 6 3.29 -14.02 14.32
C VAL A 6 4.41 -13.02 14.60
N ALA A 7 5.27 -12.76 13.61
CA ALA A 7 6.14 -11.59 13.59
C ALA A 7 5.39 -10.43 12.92
N LEU A 8 5.12 -9.34 13.63
CA LEU A 8 4.61 -8.10 13.06
C LEU A 8 5.80 -7.29 12.53
N LEU A 9 5.93 -7.24 11.21
CA LEU A 9 7.09 -6.62 10.57
C LEU A 9 6.99 -5.10 10.59
N THR A 10 8.07 -4.47 10.97
CA THR A 10 8.26 -3.01 10.91
C THR A 10 9.61 -2.71 10.26
N ASP A 11 9.88 -1.47 9.93
CA ASP A 11 11.23 -1.03 9.64
C ASP A 11 11.93 -0.51 10.91
N ARG A 12 13.24 -0.31 10.80
CA ARG A 12 14.10 0.09 11.91
C ARG A 12 13.66 1.36 12.64
N ARG A 13 13.03 2.30 11.92
CA ARG A 13 12.58 3.59 12.49
C ARG A 13 11.51 3.40 13.56
N TYR A 14 10.74 2.32 13.49
CA TYR A 14 9.54 2.11 14.31
C TYR A 14 9.66 0.90 15.26
N THR A 15 10.86 0.45 15.59
CA THR A 15 11.09 -0.70 16.50
C THR A 15 10.81 -0.41 17.97
N ALA A 16 10.76 0.86 18.37
CA ALA A 16 10.52 1.25 19.75
C ALA A 16 9.19 0.68 20.30
N ARG A 17 9.17 0.31 21.56
CA ARG A 17 7.99 -0.24 22.26
C ARG A 17 7.02 0.84 22.76
N HIS A 18 7.49 2.07 22.90
CA HIS A 18 6.74 3.21 23.38
C HIS A 18 7.12 4.45 22.58
N ALA A 19 6.13 5.26 22.24
CA ALA A 19 6.35 6.55 21.61
C ALA A 19 6.82 7.58 22.67
N ALA A 20 7.77 8.43 22.33
CA ALA A 20 8.12 9.59 23.16
C ALA A 20 6.95 10.56 23.28
N GLU A 21 7.01 11.46 24.25
CA GLU A 21 6.03 12.54 24.38
C GLU A 21 6.07 13.41 23.11
N GLY A 22 4.89 13.65 22.51
CA GLY A 22 4.76 14.41 21.24
C GLY A 22 4.96 13.59 19.96
N ASP A 23 5.52 12.39 20.02
CA ASP A 23 5.63 11.51 18.86
C ASP A 23 4.29 10.82 18.55
N TRP A 24 3.39 11.59 17.94
CA TRP A 24 2.07 11.13 17.56
C TRP A 24 2.11 10.07 16.46
N TYR A 25 3.13 10.14 15.57
CA TYR A 25 3.23 9.25 14.43
C TYR A 25 3.54 7.82 14.87
N LEU A 26 4.61 7.64 15.67
CA LEU A 26 4.93 6.34 16.26
C LEU A 26 3.80 5.85 17.17
N ARG A 27 3.13 6.75 17.89
CA ARG A 27 1.98 6.39 18.73
C ARG A 27 0.87 5.75 17.91
N ASN A 28 0.50 6.32 16.77
CA ASN A 28 -0.52 5.76 15.87
C ASN A 28 -0.16 4.35 15.40
N ILE A 29 1.11 4.13 15.00
CA ILE A 29 1.62 2.81 14.61
C ILE A 29 1.48 1.80 15.75
N LEU A 30 1.92 2.19 16.95
CA LEU A 30 1.89 1.32 18.12
C LEU A 30 0.46 1.02 18.57
N ASP A 31 -0.46 1.97 18.47
CA ASP A 31 -1.86 1.78 18.85
C ASP A 31 -2.55 0.81 17.89
N ASP A 32 -2.34 0.94 16.58
CA ASP A 32 -2.85 -0.01 15.60
C ASP A 32 -2.27 -1.43 15.80
N ASP A 33 -0.96 -1.54 16.03
CA ASP A 33 -0.32 -2.84 16.28
C ASP A 33 -0.79 -3.47 17.60
N ARG A 34 -1.01 -2.69 18.67
CA ARG A 34 -1.56 -3.18 19.94
C ARG A 34 -2.98 -3.73 19.80
N LEU A 35 -3.83 -3.06 19.01
CA LEU A 35 -5.17 -3.55 18.72
C LEU A 35 -5.11 -4.93 18.05
N LEU A 36 -4.25 -5.08 17.04
CA LEU A 36 -4.07 -6.36 16.37
C LEU A 36 -3.47 -7.42 17.31
N GLN A 37 -2.43 -7.09 18.09
CA GLN A 37 -1.81 -8.02 19.03
C GLN A 37 -2.83 -8.51 20.09
N ALA A 38 -3.67 -7.61 20.60
CA ALA A 38 -4.73 -7.98 21.52
C ALA A 38 -5.75 -8.93 20.88
N ALA A 39 -6.15 -8.70 19.61
CA ALA A 39 -7.06 -9.57 18.90
C ALA A 39 -6.44 -10.95 18.59
N LEU A 40 -5.14 -11.00 18.21
CA LEU A 40 -4.40 -12.25 18.04
C LEU A 40 -4.32 -13.04 19.35
N THR A 41 -4.01 -12.37 20.46
CA THR A 41 -3.94 -12.99 21.79
C THR A 41 -5.27 -13.61 22.22
N ARG A 42 -6.41 -12.92 21.97
CA ARG A 42 -7.75 -13.48 22.24
C ARG A 42 -8.04 -14.76 21.46
N ARG A 43 -7.36 -14.94 20.32
CA ARG A 43 -7.45 -16.15 19.46
C ARG A 43 -6.35 -17.19 19.76
N GLY A 44 -5.59 -17.01 20.85
CA GLY A 44 -4.56 -17.93 21.31
C GLY A 44 -3.24 -17.81 20.52
N LEU A 45 -3.02 -16.74 19.75
CA LEU A 45 -1.79 -16.51 19.00
C LEU A 45 -0.87 -15.53 19.74
N THR A 46 0.41 -15.89 19.80
CA THR A 46 1.48 -15.02 20.29
C THR A 46 2.06 -14.18 19.16
N SER A 47 2.35 -12.91 19.42
CA SER A 47 2.92 -12.03 18.41
C SER A 47 3.97 -11.08 18.99
N VAL A 48 4.96 -10.73 18.18
CA VAL A 48 6.02 -9.76 18.52
C VAL A 48 6.34 -8.90 17.32
N ARG A 49 6.71 -7.63 17.54
CA ARG A 49 7.20 -6.74 16.50
C ARG A 49 8.67 -7.03 16.21
N ALA A 50 9.04 -7.04 14.92
CA ALA A 50 10.40 -7.30 14.46
C ALA A 50 10.76 -6.39 13.28
N ASP A 51 12.00 -5.89 13.27
CA ASP A 51 12.53 -5.22 12.07
C ASP A 51 12.77 -6.26 10.98
N TRP A 52 12.17 -6.03 9.80
CA TRP A 52 12.30 -6.96 8.67
C TRP A 52 13.75 -7.13 8.21
N ALA A 53 14.58 -6.11 8.40
CA ALA A 53 15.95 -6.09 7.94
C ALA A 53 16.98 -6.48 9.03
N ASP A 54 16.55 -6.76 10.25
CA ASP A 54 17.47 -7.14 11.33
C ASP A 54 18.08 -8.53 11.06
N PRO A 55 19.41 -8.64 10.88
CA PRO A 55 20.10 -9.89 10.62
C PRO A 55 20.07 -10.87 11.79
N GLU A 56 19.81 -10.40 13.02
CA GLU A 56 19.75 -11.23 14.24
C GLU A 56 18.40 -11.94 14.42
N VAL A 57 17.40 -11.62 13.60
CA VAL A 57 16.10 -12.27 13.67
C VAL A 57 16.13 -13.64 13.00
N ASP A 58 15.93 -14.67 13.82
CA ASP A 58 15.72 -16.05 13.31
C ASP A 58 14.26 -16.26 12.92
N TRP A 59 13.99 -16.14 11.62
CA TRP A 59 12.64 -16.23 11.05
C TRP A 59 12.01 -17.61 11.22
N SER A 60 12.80 -18.68 11.39
CA SER A 60 12.28 -20.04 11.65
C SER A 60 11.54 -20.18 12.98
N ARG A 61 11.68 -19.22 13.88
CA ARG A 61 10.98 -19.16 15.16
C ARG A 61 9.54 -18.71 15.07
N PHE A 62 9.08 -18.28 13.91
CA PHE A 62 7.73 -17.76 13.65
C PHE A 62 6.95 -18.71 12.74
N ARG A 63 5.64 -18.81 12.94
CA ARG A 63 4.75 -19.50 12.01
C ARG A 63 4.42 -18.63 10.79
N CYS A 64 4.36 -17.29 10.98
CA CYS A 64 4.30 -16.36 9.86
C CYS A 64 4.91 -15.00 10.20
N ALA A 65 5.30 -14.28 9.15
CA ALA A 65 5.69 -12.88 9.18
C ALA A 65 4.61 -12.04 8.48
N LEU A 66 4.06 -11.06 9.19
CA LEU A 66 2.96 -10.20 8.79
C LEU A 66 3.46 -8.77 8.61
N PHE A 67 3.32 -8.21 7.43
CA PHE A 67 3.79 -6.85 7.15
C PHE A 67 2.88 -5.81 7.81
N ARG A 68 3.49 -4.82 8.47
CA ARG A 68 2.79 -3.73 9.11
C ARG A 68 3.35 -2.36 8.71
N SER A 69 4.44 -1.94 9.28
CA SER A 69 5.07 -0.63 9.03
C SER A 69 6.46 -0.78 8.43
N THR A 70 6.57 -1.59 7.37
CA THR A 70 7.81 -1.82 6.61
C THR A 70 8.01 -0.76 5.53
N TRP A 71 7.81 0.52 5.88
CA TRP A 71 7.66 1.63 4.93
C TRP A 71 8.94 2.10 4.26
N ASP A 72 10.08 1.47 4.56
CA ASP A 72 11.36 1.71 3.87
C ASP A 72 11.66 0.68 2.76
N TYR A 73 10.81 -0.34 2.56
CA TYR A 73 11.09 -1.43 1.62
C TYR A 73 11.29 -0.93 0.18
N HIS A 74 10.53 0.07 -0.25
CA HIS A 74 10.61 0.62 -1.60
C HIS A 74 11.91 1.42 -1.83
N GLU A 75 12.50 2.01 -0.80
CA GLU A 75 13.79 2.69 -0.85
C GLU A 75 14.95 1.67 -0.93
N ARG A 76 14.74 0.48 -0.37
CA ARG A 76 15.68 -0.63 -0.24
C ARG A 76 15.21 -1.86 -1.02
N PHE A 77 14.54 -1.67 -2.16
CA PHE A 77 13.78 -2.72 -2.86
C PHE A 77 14.63 -3.93 -3.26
N ALA A 78 15.90 -3.75 -3.66
CA ALA A 78 16.79 -4.88 -3.97
C ALA A 78 17.09 -5.74 -2.72
N GLU A 79 17.31 -5.09 -1.57
CA GLU A 79 17.52 -5.76 -0.29
C GLU A 79 16.25 -6.47 0.18
N PHE A 80 15.10 -5.80 0.08
CA PHE A 80 13.80 -6.35 0.41
C PHE A 80 13.47 -7.57 -0.44
N SER A 81 13.71 -7.51 -1.75
CA SER A 81 13.49 -8.64 -2.67
C SER A 81 14.38 -9.85 -2.32
N ALA A 82 15.64 -9.60 -1.97
CA ALA A 82 16.55 -10.65 -1.51
C ALA A 82 16.12 -11.23 -0.16
N TRP A 83 15.65 -10.38 0.76
CA TRP A 83 15.10 -10.78 2.06
C TRP A 83 13.86 -11.64 1.90
N LEU A 84 12.89 -11.26 1.06
CA LEU A 84 11.70 -12.07 0.74
C LEU A 84 12.09 -13.48 0.34
N GLY A 85 13.04 -13.62 -0.60
CA GLY A 85 13.49 -14.94 -1.08
C GLY A 85 14.18 -15.79 -0.01
N ARG A 86 14.77 -15.19 1.03
CA ARG A 86 15.34 -15.92 2.18
C ARG A 86 14.26 -16.33 3.18
N VAL A 87 13.41 -15.38 3.54
CA VAL A 87 12.45 -15.53 4.63
C VAL A 87 11.33 -16.50 4.29
N GLU A 88 10.87 -16.53 3.03
CA GLU A 88 9.88 -17.52 2.56
C GLU A 88 10.31 -19.00 2.77
N ARG A 89 11.61 -19.26 2.81
CA ARG A 89 12.14 -20.61 3.09
C ARG A 89 12.14 -20.95 4.58
N ALA A 90 12.03 -19.95 5.45
CA ALA A 90 12.11 -20.09 6.90
C ALA A 90 10.75 -19.98 7.58
N THR A 91 9.85 -19.11 7.06
CA THR A 91 8.51 -18.89 7.59
C THR A 91 7.55 -18.48 6.48
N ARG A 92 6.25 -18.52 6.78
CA ARG A 92 5.20 -18.08 5.83
C ARG A 92 5.10 -16.56 5.85
N LEU A 93 4.86 -15.95 4.69
CA LEU A 93 4.60 -14.52 4.57
C LEU A 93 3.07 -14.27 4.49
N CYS A 94 2.57 -13.36 5.26
CA CYS A 94 1.17 -12.94 5.25
C CYS A 94 1.10 -11.44 4.88
N ASN A 95 0.66 -11.07 3.69
CA ASN A 95 0.15 -11.87 2.57
C ASN A 95 1.26 -12.76 1.94
N PRO A 96 0.89 -13.79 1.14
CA PRO A 96 1.86 -14.72 0.55
C PRO A 96 2.90 -14.03 -0.33
N GLY A 97 4.11 -14.61 -0.40
CA GLY A 97 5.24 -14.02 -1.12
C GLY A 97 4.97 -13.70 -2.60
N PRO A 98 4.29 -14.55 -3.39
CA PRO A 98 3.89 -14.17 -4.75
C PRO A 98 3.01 -12.91 -4.80
N THR A 99 2.06 -12.76 -3.87
CA THR A 99 1.21 -11.55 -3.74
C THR A 99 2.05 -10.32 -3.40
N VAL A 100 2.99 -10.44 -2.46
CA VAL A 100 3.90 -9.36 -2.06
C VAL A 100 4.76 -8.90 -3.24
N ARG A 101 5.33 -9.83 -4.02
CA ARG A 101 6.13 -9.48 -5.21
C ARG A 101 5.31 -8.81 -6.29
N TRP A 102 4.11 -9.31 -6.54
CA TRP A 102 3.20 -8.74 -7.53
C TRP A 102 2.78 -7.33 -7.13
N ASN A 103 2.36 -7.13 -5.89
CA ASN A 103 1.90 -5.84 -5.40
C ASN A 103 3.03 -4.81 -5.15
N GLY A 104 4.28 -5.26 -5.03
CA GLY A 104 5.44 -4.38 -4.85
C GLY A 104 5.76 -3.49 -6.05
N ASP A 105 5.18 -3.75 -7.21
CA ASP A 105 5.35 -2.98 -8.44
C ASP A 105 3.98 -2.61 -9.02
N LYS A 106 3.75 -1.32 -9.29
CA LYS A 106 2.46 -0.77 -9.77
C LYS A 106 2.00 -1.29 -11.14
N HIS A 107 2.79 -2.10 -11.82
CA HIS A 107 2.32 -2.84 -13.00
C HIS A 107 1.11 -3.73 -12.68
N TYR A 108 0.89 -4.10 -11.40
CA TYR A 108 -0.32 -4.80 -10.96
C TYR A 108 -1.62 -4.07 -11.36
N LEU A 109 -1.59 -2.75 -11.57
CA LEU A 109 -2.76 -2.00 -12.03
C LEU A 109 -3.18 -2.41 -13.45
N ALA A 110 -2.23 -2.75 -14.32
CA ALA A 110 -2.55 -3.28 -15.66
C ALA A 110 -3.22 -4.67 -15.53
N ASP A 111 -2.67 -5.54 -14.67
CA ASP A 111 -3.26 -6.87 -14.43
C ASP A 111 -4.69 -6.77 -13.85
N LEU A 112 -4.93 -5.82 -12.95
CA LEU A 112 -6.27 -5.55 -12.40
C LEU A 112 -7.23 -5.08 -13.49
N ALA A 113 -6.78 -4.18 -14.37
CA ALA A 113 -7.59 -3.72 -15.51
C ALA A 113 -7.96 -4.87 -16.44
N GLU A 114 -7.02 -5.77 -16.76
CA GLU A 114 -7.27 -6.98 -17.57
C GLU A 114 -8.28 -7.93 -16.89
N ARG A 115 -8.36 -7.92 -15.56
CA ARG A 115 -9.34 -8.68 -14.77
C ARG A 115 -10.67 -7.95 -14.59
N GLY A 116 -10.87 -6.83 -15.29
CA GLY A 116 -12.14 -6.07 -15.28
C GLY A 116 -12.32 -5.11 -14.11
N VAL A 117 -11.27 -4.85 -13.32
CA VAL A 117 -11.30 -3.83 -12.28
C VAL A 117 -11.18 -2.44 -12.91
N PRO A 118 -12.06 -1.48 -12.63
CA PRO A 118 -11.90 -0.11 -13.07
C PRO A 118 -10.73 0.55 -12.33
N VAL A 119 -9.64 0.82 -13.06
CA VAL A 119 -8.45 1.49 -12.54
C VAL A 119 -8.24 2.84 -13.23
N VAL A 120 -7.56 3.76 -12.58
CA VAL A 120 -7.13 5.01 -13.22
C VAL A 120 -6.22 4.67 -14.40
N PRO A 121 -6.48 5.21 -15.62
CA PRO A 121 -5.67 4.93 -16.80
C PRO A 121 -4.18 5.17 -16.54
N SER A 122 -3.35 4.24 -16.96
CA SER A 122 -1.92 4.25 -16.66
C SER A 122 -1.07 4.06 -17.91
N ARG A 123 0.08 4.72 -17.97
CA ARG A 123 1.13 4.48 -18.96
C ARG A 123 2.42 4.19 -18.23
N PHE A 124 2.99 3.03 -18.49
CA PHE A 124 4.27 2.60 -17.92
C PHE A 124 5.41 2.98 -18.85
N LEU A 125 6.48 3.50 -18.26
CA LEU A 125 7.71 3.85 -18.93
C LEU A 125 8.81 3.03 -18.25
N GLU A 126 9.32 2.04 -18.98
CA GLU A 126 10.31 1.12 -18.45
C GLU A 126 11.65 1.80 -18.20
N ARG A 127 12.39 1.31 -17.23
CA ARG A 127 13.75 1.75 -16.96
C ARG A 127 14.57 1.75 -18.25
N GLY A 128 15.26 2.84 -18.54
CA GLY A 128 16.05 3.03 -19.75
C GLY A 128 15.24 3.47 -20.98
N SER A 129 13.91 3.65 -20.84
CA SER A 129 13.10 4.20 -21.92
C SER A 129 13.57 5.61 -22.31
N THR A 130 13.53 5.89 -23.62
CA THR A 130 13.87 7.21 -24.18
C THR A 130 12.61 8.03 -24.50
N ARG A 131 11.42 7.51 -24.18
CA ARG A 131 10.16 8.23 -24.40
C ARG A 131 10.12 9.52 -23.60
N THR A 132 9.58 10.55 -24.23
CA THR A 132 9.42 11.85 -23.61
C THR A 132 8.05 11.99 -22.95
N LEU A 133 7.95 12.84 -21.94
CA LEU A 133 6.68 13.16 -21.31
C LEU A 133 5.70 13.81 -22.30
N ALA A 134 6.21 14.64 -23.21
CA ALA A 134 5.42 15.28 -24.25
C ALA A 134 4.75 14.25 -25.19
N GLU A 135 5.49 13.20 -25.60
CA GLU A 135 4.91 12.10 -26.41
C GLU A 135 3.80 11.38 -25.64
N VAL A 136 4.02 11.03 -24.36
CA VAL A 136 3.01 10.35 -23.53
C VAL A 136 1.74 11.19 -23.41
N LEU A 137 1.88 12.49 -23.09
CA LEU A 137 0.73 13.39 -22.92
C LEU A 137 0.02 13.68 -24.24
N ALA A 138 0.75 13.72 -25.36
CA ALA A 138 0.15 13.86 -26.70
C ALA A 138 -0.67 12.63 -27.08
N GLU A 139 -0.15 11.42 -26.89
CA GLU A 139 -0.83 10.17 -27.21
C GLU A 139 -2.08 9.93 -26.37
N THR A 140 -2.02 10.30 -25.08
CA THR A 140 -3.12 10.05 -24.15
C THR A 140 -4.19 11.13 -24.15
N GLY A 141 -3.86 12.32 -24.66
CA GLY A 141 -4.73 13.47 -24.60
C GLY A 141 -4.81 14.14 -23.23
N TRP A 142 -3.99 13.74 -22.26
CA TRP A 142 -4.03 14.31 -20.90
C TRP A 142 -3.36 15.69 -20.86
N ASP A 143 -4.05 16.68 -20.30
CA ASP A 143 -3.49 18.02 -20.10
C ASP A 143 -2.61 18.07 -18.84
N GLU A 144 -3.01 17.34 -17.81
CA GLU A 144 -2.26 17.20 -16.57
C GLU A 144 -2.16 15.72 -16.17
N ALA A 145 -1.00 15.33 -15.65
CA ALA A 145 -0.75 13.98 -15.20
C ALA A 145 0.08 13.97 -13.91
N VAL A 146 0.11 12.80 -13.27
CA VAL A 146 1.01 12.47 -12.17
C VAL A 146 2.04 11.48 -12.69
N LEU A 147 3.32 11.82 -12.49
CA LEU A 147 4.48 10.97 -12.73
C LEU A 147 4.97 10.45 -11.39
N LYS A 148 5.09 9.12 -11.23
CA LYS A 148 5.62 8.48 -10.02
C LYS A 148 6.34 7.18 -10.35
N PRO A 149 7.26 6.67 -9.50
CA PRO A 149 7.91 5.38 -9.73
C PRO A 149 6.91 4.21 -9.63
N CYS A 150 7.18 3.14 -10.40
CA CYS A 150 6.40 1.90 -10.31
C CYS A 150 6.59 1.21 -8.95
N VAL A 151 7.78 1.29 -8.36
CA VAL A 151 8.07 0.83 -6.99
C VAL A 151 8.19 2.06 -6.08
N SER A 152 7.17 2.36 -5.30
CA SER A 152 7.13 3.58 -4.49
C SER A 152 6.07 3.52 -3.40
N GLY A 153 6.34 4.21 -2.29
CA GLY A 153 5.43 4.51 -1.19
C GLY A 153 5.61 5.95 -0.72
N GLY A 154 4.72 6.46 0.15
CA GLY A 154 4.86 7.78 0.77
C GLY A 154 4.98 8.96 -0.21
N ALA A 155 4.43 8.86 -1.42
CA ALA A 155 4.55 9.86 -2.49
C ALA A 155 6.01 10.17 -2.91
N ARG A 156 6.95 9.22 -2.72
CA ARG A 156 8.33 9.33 -3.19
C ARG A 156 8.35 9.63 -4.70
N HIS A 157 9.09 10.67 -5.11
CA HIS A 157 9.23 11.08 -6.52
C HIS A 157 7.90 11.19 -7.27
N THR A 158 6.85 11.69 -6.60
CA THR A 158 5.53 11.93 -7.17
C THR A 158 5.42 13.40 -7.61
N TYR A 159 5.25 13.61 -8.91
CA TYR A 159 5.24 14.93 -9.53
C TYR A 159 3.96 15.15 -10.35
N ARG A 160 3.30 16.27 -10.15
CA ARG A 160 2.26 16.75 -11.06
C ARG A 160 2.93 17.45 -12.24
N VAL A 161 2.57 17.04 -13.43
CA VAL A 161 3.15 17.51 -14.70
C VAL A 161 2.04 18.04 -15.60
N ASN A 162 2.38 19.01 -16.42
CA ASN A 162 1.44 19.69 -17.31
C ASN A 162 1.92 19.59 -18.76
N ARG A 163 1.01 19.41 -19.71
CA ARG A 163 1.33 19.24 -21.14
C ARG A 163 2.10 20.44 -21.69
N GLU A 164 1.67 21.66 -21.36
CA GLU A 164 2.31 22.87 -21.87
C GLU A 164 3.76 23.01 -21.40
N ARG A 165 4.07 22.46 -20.22
CA ARG A 165 5.39 22.52 -19.56
C ARG A 165 6.12 21.19 -19.53
N ALA A 166 5.68 20.20 -20.34
CA ALA A 166 6.25 18.84 -20.33
C ALA A 166 7.76 18.84 -20.61
N ALA A 167 8.25 19.75 -21.47
CA ALA A 167 9.67 19.90 -21.75
C ALA A 167 10.52 20.27 -20.53
N GLU A 168 9.98 21.04 -19.59
CA GLU A 168 10.67 21.43 -18.35
C GLU A 168 10.92 20.22 -17.44
N SER A 169 10.04 19.20 -17.48
CA SER A 169 10.14 17.99 -16.68
C SER A 169 10.96 16.87 -17.37
N GLN A 170 11.42 17.06 -18.62
CA GLN A 170 12.06 16.00 -19.38
C GLN A 170 13.40 15.55 -18.79
N SER A 171 14.21 16.48 -18.30
CA SER A 171 15.49 16.14 -17.65
C SER A 171 15.28 15.34 -16.37
N LEU A 172 14.24 15.68 -15.60
CA LEU A 172 13.85 14.92 -14.41
C LEU A 172 13.40 13.51 -14.79
N LEU A 173 12.49 13.37 -15.78
CA LEU A 173 12.03 12.06 -16.24
C LEU A 173 13.21 11.20 -16.72
N ALA A 174 14.13 11.74 -17.52
CA ALA A 174 15.30 11.01 -18.00
C ALA A 174 16.19 10.52 -16.86
N ALA A 175 16.42 11.37 -15.85
CA ALA A 175 17.20 10.99 -14.66
C ALA A 175 16.53 9.89 -13.83
N LEU A 176 15.20 9.88 -13.73
CA LEU A 176 14.44 8.84 -13.05
C LEU A 176 14.46 7.53 -13.85
N LEU A 177 14.18 7.59 -15.16
CA LEU A 177 14.19 6.41 -16.03
C LEU A 177 15.57 5.74 -16.15
N ALA A 178 16.64 6.44 -15.90
CA ALA A 178 17.97 5.82 -15.80
C ALA A 178 18.08 4.84 -14.60
N ARG A 179 17.22 4.99 -13.59
CA ARG A 179 17.27 4.25 -12.33
C ARG A 179 16.13 3.25 -12.15
N GLU A 180 14.92 3.63 -12.54
CA GLU A 180 13.69 2.87 -12.22
C GLU A 180 12.59 3.10 -13.28
N SER A 181 11.64 2.17 -13.36
CA SER A 181 10.45 2.31 -14.19
C SER A 181 9.47 3.29 -13.56
N MET A 182 8.77 4.05 -14.41
CA MET A 182 7.85 5.10 -14.00
C MET A 182 6.45 4.81 -14.52
N ILE A 183 5.44 5.25 -13.76
CA ILE A 183 4.04 5.27 -14.18
C ILE A 183 3.58 6.72 -14.35
N VAL A 184 2.83 6.98 -15.42
CA VAL A 184 2.16 8.25 -15.71
C VAL A 184 0.66 8.00 -15.71
N GLN A 185 -0.08 8.78 -14.92
CA GLN A 185 -1.54 8.70 -14.80
C GLN A 185 -2.14 10.10 -14.96
N PRO A 186 -3.36 10.25 -15.51
CA PRO A 186 -4.01 11.57 -15.56
C PRO A 186 -4.22 12.09 -14.14
N PHE A 187 -3.98 13.38 -13.93
CA PHE A 187 -4.27 14.01 -12.65
C PHE A 187 -5.77 13.93 -12.37
N GLN A 188 -6.15 13.37 -11.22
CA GLN A 188 -7.53 13.24 -10.80
C GLN A 188 -7.94 14.49 -10.01
N ALA A 189 -8.76 15.35 -10.63
CA ALA A 189 -9.16 16.62 -10.03
C ALA A 189 -9.95 16.43 -8.72
N ASP A 190 -10.63 15.30 -8.56
CA ASP A 190 -11.42 15.00 -7.38
C ASP A 190 -10.58 14.85 -6.11
N ILE A 191 -9.33 14.37 -6.23
CA ILE A 191 -8.41 14.27 -5.07
C ILE A 191 -8.21 15.63 -4.39
N ALA A 192 -8.01 16.68 -5.19
CA ALA A 192 -7.81 18.02 -4.65
C ALA A 192 -9.10 18.65 -4.09
N ARG A 193 -10.27 18.19 -4.53
CA ARG A 193 -11.58 18.71 -4.18
C ARG A 193 -12.22 18.00 -3.01
N THR A 194 -12.23 16.67 -3.04
CA THR A 194 -12.94 15.81 -2.08
C THR A 194 -12.01 14.93 -1.26
N GLY A 195 -10.81 14.65 -1.76
CA GLY A 195 -9.85 13.72 -1.18
C GLY A 195 -9.84 12.36 -1.87
N GLU A 196 -9.18 11.41 -1.27
CA GLU A 196 -9.06 10.01 -1.72
C GLU A 196 -9.78 9.10 -0.74
N ASP A 197 -10.70 8.29 -1.24
CA ASP A 197 -11.44 7.33 -0.44
C ASP A 197 -10.66 6.02 -0.34
N THR A 198 -10.49 5.55 0.87
CA THR A 198 -9.64 4.42 1.21
C THR A 198 -10.45 3.40 1.98
N LEU A 199 -10.61 2.20 1.42
CA LEU A 199 -11.36 1.11 2.02
C LEU A 199 -10.44 -0.03 2.45
N VAL A 200 -10.65 -0.55 3.64
CA VAL A 200 -9.89 -1.65 4.23
C VAL A 200 -10.67 -2.94 4.14
N VAL A 201 -10.00 -3.99 3.67
CA VAL A 201 -10.55 -5.35 3.55
C VAL A 201 -9.73 -6.35 4.35
N PHE A 202 -10.40 -7.31 4.98
CA PHE A 202 -9.78 -8.50 5.59
C PHE A 202 -10.44 -9.76 5.04
N GLY A 203 -9.64 -10.69 4.54
CA GLY A 203 -10.14 -11.90 3.88
C GLY A 203 -11.08 -11.58 2.70
N GLY A 204 -10.79 -10.50 1.98
CA GLY A 204 -11.59 -10.05 0.84
C GLY A 204 -12.90 -9.32 1.20
N ARG A 205 -13.18 -9.08 2.48
CA ARG A 205 -14.43 -8.42 2.93
C ARG A 205 -14.13 -7.03 3.50
N TYR A 206 -14.94 -6.06 3.09
CA TYR A 206 -14.89 -4.70 3.61
C TYR A 206 -15.13 -4.65 5.12
N THR A 207 -14.43 -3.76 5.82
CA THR A 207 -14.60 -3.56 7.26
C THR A 207 -14.81 -2.10 7.65
N HIS A 208 -13.98 -1.20 7.16
CA HIS A 208 -14.08 0.24 7.45
C HIS A 208 -13.37 1.06 6.38
N ALA A 209 -13.59 2.37 6.41
CA ALA A 209 -13.00 3.29 5.47
C ALA A 209 -12.54 4.58 6.13
N VAL A 210 -11.59 5.23 5.47
CA VAL A 210 -11.16 6.59 5.75
C VAL A 210 -11.16 7.41 4.46
N ARG A 211 -11.31 8.73 4.60
CA ARG A 211 -11.04 9.68 3.53
C ARG A 211 -9.77 10.44 3.86
N LYS A 212 -8.81 10.39 2.94
CA LYS A 212 -7.56 11.14 3.04
C LYS A 212 -7.72 12.47 2.31
N VAL A 213 -7.44 13.57 2.99
CA VAL A 213 -7.58 14.93 2.45
C VAL A 213 -6.22 15.61 2.46
N ALA A 214 -5.79 16.12 1.31
CA ALA A 214 -4.55 16.88 1.20
C ALA A 214 -4.65 18.22 1.94
N LYS A 215 -3.52 18.74 2.40
CA LYS A 215 -3.49 20.13 2.90
C LYS A 215 -3.80 21.11 1.77
N PRO A 216 -4.34 22.31 2.08
CA PRO A 216 -4.61 23.32 1.07
C PRO A 216 -3.38 23.63 0.20
N GLY A 217 -3.56 23.57 -1.13
CA GLY A 217 -2.51 23.83 -2.12
C GLY A 217 -1.61 22.62 -2.46
N ASP A 218 -1.86 21.43 -1.88
CA ASP A 218 -1.22 20.18 -2.24
C ASP A 218 -2.26 19.19 -2.81
N PHE A 219 -1.80 18.14 -3.47
CA PHE A 219 -2.61 17.01 -3.94
C PHE A 219 -2.19 15.69 -3.26
N ARG A 220 -1.07 15.69 -2.54
CA ARG A 220 -0.58 14.52 -1.79
C ARG A 220 -1.34 14.41 -0.49
N VAL A 221 -1.98 13.28 -0.29
CA VAL A 221 -2.92 13.05 0.83
C VAL A 221 -2.26 12.39 2.04
N GLN A 222 -0.98 12.01 1.93
CA GLN A 222 -0.23 11.33 2.99
C GLN A 222 0.07 12.27 4.16
N ASP A 223 0.09 11.72 5.38
CA ASP A 223 0.37 12.45 6.62
C ASP A 223 1.73 13.17 6.59
N ASP A 224 2.76 12.55 5.99
CA ASP A 224 4.11 13.13 5.82
C ASP A 224 4.11 14.43 5.00
N HIS A 225 3.10 14.63 4.17
CA HIS A 225 2.89 15.85 3.40
C HIS A 225 1.86 16.80 4.03
N GLY A 226 1.40 16.48 5.24
CA GLY A 226 0.42 17.25 6.00
C GLY A 226 -1.03 16.98 5.59
N GLY A 227 -1.27 15.86 4.90
CA GLY A 227 -2.61 15.30 4.70
C GLY A 227 -3.25 14.87 6.02
N LYS A 228 -4.53 14.57 5.99
CA LYS A 228 -5.27 14.07 7.15
C LYS A 228 -6.24 12.98 6.73
N ALA A 229 -6.26 11.90 7.50
CA ALA A 229 -7.25 10.83 7.35
C ALA A 229 -8.40 11.04 8.35
N HIS A 230 -9.63 10.84 7.88
CA HIS A 230 -10.84 10.94 8.68
C HIS A 230 -11.71 9.69 8.48
N PRO A 231 -12.39 9.17 9.52
CA PRO A 231 -13.38 8.13 9.34
C PRO A 231 -14.38 8.51 8.23
N TYR A 232 -14.71 7.55 7.38
CA TYR A 232 -15.58 7.76 6.23
C TYR A 232 -16.60 6.62 6.12
N SER A 233 -17.82 6.97 5.71
CA SER A 233 -18.86 5.99 5.39
C SER A 233 -18.98 5.88 3.87
N PRO A 234 -18.48 4.78 3.27
CA PRO A 234 -18.51 4.60 1.82
C PRO A 234 -19.94 4.29 1.33
N THR A 235 -20.15 4.51 0.03
CA THR A 235 -21.36 4.04 -0.66
C THR A 235 -21.27 2.54 -0.92
N ASP A 236 -22.43 1.90 -1.20
CA ASP A 236 -22.48 0.49 -1.56
C ASP A 236 -21.62 0.19 -2.81
N GLU A 237 -21.63 1.08 -3.81
CA GLU A 237 -20.78 0.99 -5.01
C GLU A 237 -19.28 0.92 -4.68
N GLN A 238 -18.84 1.70 -3.69
CA GLN A 238 -17.43 1.69 -3.24
C GLN A 238 -17.09 0.39 -2.51
N VAL A 239 -17.99 -0.10 -1.68
CA VAL A 239 -17.82 -1.39 -0.98
C VAL A 239 -17.77 -2.55 -1.98
N GLU A 240 -18.69 -2.59 -2.94
CA GLU A 240 -18.73 -3.59 -4.01
C GLU A 240 -17.43 -3.58 -4.83
N LEU A 241 -16.93 -2.38 -5.19
CA LEU A 241 -15.65 -2.26 -5.89
C LEU A 241 -14.49 -2.77 -5.03
N ALA A 242 -14.41 -2.42 -3.75
CA ALA A 242 -13.31 -2.86 -2.89
C ALA A 242 -13.28 -4.40 -2.75
N GLU A 243 -14.46 -5.04 -2.57
CA GLU A 243 -14.57 -6.50 -2.50
C GLU A 243 -14.27 -7.15 -3.86
N HIS A 244 -14.68 -6.52 -4.99
CA HIS A 244 -14.34 -6.98 -6.33
C HIS A 244 -12.82 -6.94 -6.58
N VAL A 245 -12.13 -5.87 -6.19
CA VAL A 245 -10.67 -5.77 -6.26
C VAL A 245 -9.99 -6.88 -5.49
N ALA A 246 -10.44 -7.12 -4.25
CA ALA A 246 -9.88 -8.19 -3.43
C ALA A 246 -10.12 -9.58 -4.04
N ALA A 247 -11.29 -9.82 -4.63
CA ALA A 247 -11.62 -11.07 -5.33
C ALA A 247 -10.82 -11.25 -6.64
N ALA A 248 -10.41 -10.16 -7.29
CA ALA A 248 -9.54 -10.19 -8.47
C ALA A 248 -8.08 -10.53 -8.13
N CYS A 249 -7.67 -10.50 -6.86
CA CYS A 249 -6.36 -10.96 -6.43
C CYS A 249 -6.32 -12.49 -6.30
N HIS A 250 -5.20 -13.10 -6.66
CA HIS A 250 -5.00 -14.54 -6.55
C HIS A 250 -3.69 -14.88 -5.82
N PRO A 251 -3.76 -15.41 -4.59
CA PRO A 251 -4.96 -15.69 -3.76
C PRO A 251 -5.63 -14.39 -3.28
N VAL A 252 -6.87 -14.55 -2.79
CA VAL A 252 -7.55 -13.46 -2.07
C VAL A 252 -6.68 -13.03 -0.88
N PRO A 253 -6.41 -11.73 -0.69
CA PRO A 253 -5.51 -11.26 0.34
C PRO A 253 -6.11 -11.43 1.75
N VAL A 254 -5.24 -11.74 2.72
CA VAL A 254 -5.63 -11.78 4.14
C VAL A 254 -6.02 -10.38 4.62
N TYR A 255 -5.33 -9.36 4.12
CA TYR A 255 -5.62 -7.95 4.36
C TYR A 255 -5.22 -7.13 3.15
N GLY A 256 -5.86 -5.99 2.99
CA GLY A 256 -5.52 -5.04 1.95
C GLY A 256 -6.20 -3.69 2.15
N ARG A 257 -5.69 -2.70 1.44
CA ARG A 257 -6.22 -1.35 1.36
C ARG A 257 -6.41 -0.97 -0.11
N ILE A 258 -7.60 -0.51 -0.42
CA ILE A 258 -7.97 -0.06 -1.76
C ILE A 258 -8.18 1.46 -1.71
N ASP A 259 -7.33 2.18 -2.40
CA ASP A 259 -7.43 3.63 -2.57
C ASP A 259 -8.16 3.92 -3.89
N MET A 260 -9.24 4.67 -3.83
CA MET A 260 -10.11 4.95 -4.98
C MET A 260 -10.52 6.40 -5.07
N VAL A 261 -10.94 6.80 -6.25
CA VAL A 261 -11.35 8.15 -6.58
C VAL A 261 -12.50 8.11 -7.59
N ARG A 262 -13.31 9.17 -7.66
CA ARG A 262 -14.08 9.42 -8.88
C ARG A 262 -13.16 10.05 -9.91
N ASP A 263 -13.02 9.35 -11.05
CA ASP A 263 -12.17 9.80 -12.15
C ASP A 263 -12.71 11.09 -12.78
N ASN A 264 -11.96 11.65 -13.73
CA ASN A 264 -12.36 12.90 -14.39
C ASN A 264 -13.64 12.78 -15.23
N ASP A 265 -14.13 11.56 -15.48
CA ASP A 265 -15.42 11.27 -16.11
C ASP A 265 -16.54 11.00 -15.08
N GLY A 266 -16.23 11.09 -13.78
CA GLY A 266 -17.16 10.86 -12.68
C GLY A 266 -17.38 9.40 -12.30
N ARG A 267 -16.63 8.45 -12.91
CA ARG A 267 -16.70 7.02 -12.63
C ARG A 267 -15.78 6.66 -11.46
N LEU A 268 -16.18 5.66 -10.69
CA LEU A 268 -15.34 5.15 -9.60
C LEU A 268 -14.16 4.34 -10.19
N ALA A 269 -12.95 4.64 -9.74
CA ALA A 269 -11.73 3.99 -10.21
C ALA A 269 -10.72 3.77 -9.08
N VAL A 270 -10.00 2.65 -9.14
CA VAL A 270 -8.92 2.33 -8.20
C VAL A 270 -7.67 3.12 -8.58
N MET A 271 -7.12 3.82 -7.61
CA MET A 271 -5.85 4.55 -7.71
C MET A 271 -4.66 3.68 -7.31
N GLU A 272 -4.84 2.91 -6.25
CA GLU A 272 -3.80 2.08 -5.64
C GLU A 272 -4.43 0.91 -4.88
N LEU A 273 -3.72 -0.23 -4.86
CA LEU A 273 -3.99 -1.38 -4.01
C LEU A 273 -2.74 -1.64 -3.19
N GLU A 274 -2.87 -1.64 -1.87
CA GLU A 274 -1.76 -1.94 -0.97
C GLU A 274 -2.01 -3.26 -0.22
N LEU A 275 -1.15 -4.25 -0.47
CA LEU A 275 -1.20 -5.59 0.13
C LEU A 275 0.07 -5.92 0.95
N ILE A 276 1.04 -5.02 1.01
CA ILE A 276 2.28 -5.20 1.75
C ILE A 276 2.16 -4.52 3.11
N GLU A 277 2.23 -3.18 3.14
CA GLU A 277 2.38 -2.39 4.36
C GLU A 277 1.32 -1.30 4.54
N PRO A 278 0.05 -1.52 4.19
CA PRO A 278 -0.93 -0.45 4.30
C PRO A 278 -1.09 0.04 5.73
N GLU A 279 -1.18 1.35 5.90
CA GLU A 279 -1.80 1.89 7.10
C GLU A 279 -3.28 1.47 7.08
N LEU A 280 -3.72 0.81 8.15
CA LEU A 280 -5.06 0.19 8.22
C LEU A 280 -6.00 0.93 9.17
N TRP A 281 -5.53 1.98 9.86
CA TRP A 281 -6.33 2.82 10.78
C TRP A 281 -7.22 2.02 11.73
N LEU A 282 -6.72 0.92 12.30
CA LEU A 282 -7.46 0.11 13.27
C LEU A 282 -7.94 0.96 14.48
N ARG A 283 -7.19 2.02 14.83
CA ARG A 283 -7.54 2.98 15.88
C ARG A 283 -8.84 3.75 15.59
N TYR A 284 -9.23 3.90 14.31
CA TYR A 284 -10.49 4.54 13.93
C TYR A 284 -11.67 3.57 13.91
N HIS A 285 -11.39 2.27 13.79
CA HIS A 285 -12.40 1.20 13.86
C HIS A 285 -11.85 -0.04 14.59
N PRO A 286 -11.65 0.00 15.93
CA PRO A 286 -11.03 -1.08 16.69
C PRO A 286 -11.64 -2.48 16.48
N PRO A 287 -12.98 -2.64 16.22
CA PRO A 287 -13.53 -3.94 15.93
C PRO A 287 -12.93 -4.65 14.71
N ALA A 288 -12.38 -3.91 13.75
CA ALA A 288 -11.74 -4.48 12.55
C ALA A 288 -10.50 -5.33 12.88
N ALA A 289 -9.84 -5.09 14.01
CA ALA A 289 -8.74 -5.92 14.47
C ALA A 289 -9.15 -7.39 14.68
N GLU A 290 -10.42 -7.66 15.03
CA GLU A 290 -10.93 -9.03 15.16
C GLU A 290 -11.05 -9.72 13.80
N ALA A 291 -11.54 -9.02 12.78
CA ALA A 291 -11.61 -9.55 11.41
C ALA A 291 -10.19 -9.83 10.87
N PHE A 292 -9.24 -8.92 11.11
CA PHE A 292 -7.85 -9.12 10.73
C PHE A 292 -7.23 -10.35 11.41
N ALA A 293 -7.36 -10.45 12.73
CA ALA A 293 -6.85 -11.61 13.48
C ALA A 293 -7.51 -12.92 13.03
N ALA A 294 -8.82 -12.91 12.70
CA ALA A 294 -9.52 -14.08 12.13
C ALA A 294 -8.91 -14.48 10.78
N GLY A 295 -8.61 -13.53 9.90
CA GLY A 295 -7.93 -13.79 8.64
C GLY A 295 -6.55 -14.41 8.83
N VAL A 296 -5.75 -13.94 9.81
CA VAL A 296 -4.44 -14.52 10.15
C VAL A 296 -4.58 -15.96 10.66
N VAL A 297 -5.59 -16.24 11.52
CA VAL A 297 -5.86 -17.61 12.00
C VAL A 297 -6.21 -18.54 10.84
N ALA A 298 -7.11 -18.12 9.95
CA ALA A 298 -7.49 -18.89 8.76
C ALA A 298 -6.26 -19.18 7.88
N PHE A 299 -5.46 -18.17 7.59
CA PHE A 299 -4.22 -18.29 6.84
C PHE A 299 -3.25 -19.31 7.47
N LEU A 300 -3.10 -19.31 8.81
CA LEU A 300 -2.25 -20.26 9.50
C LEU A 300 -2.79 -21.70 9.48
N ALA A 301 -4.12 -21.86 9.37
CA ALA A 301 -4.79 -23.17 9.34
C ALA A 301 -4.73 -23.86 7.96
N GLU A 302 -4.68 -23.13 6.85
CA GLU A 302 -4.75 -23.64 5.49
C GLU A 302 -3.62 -24.62 5.10
N ASN A 303 -2.54 -24.75 5.89
CA ASN A 303 -1.39 -25.59 5.59
C ASN A 303 -0.76 -26.19 6.86
N SER A 304 -1.60 -26.55 7.85
CA SER A 304 -1.18 -27.26 9.06
C SER A 304 -1.33 -28.76 8.90
#